data_1224e35acaf1ff59d5c973a6dbf60d48
#
_entry.id   1224e35acaf1ff59d5c973a6dbf60d48
#
_cell.length_a   1.000
_cell.length_b   1.000
_cell.length_c   1.000
_cell.angle_alpha   90.00
_cell.angle_beta   90.00
_cell.angle_gamma   90.00
#
_symmetry.space_group_name_H-M   'P 1'
#
loop_
_entity.id
_entity.type
_entity.pdbx_description
1 polymer ?
#
loop_
_entity_poly.entity_id
_entity_poly.type
_entity_poly.pdbx_seq_one_letter_code
_entity_poly.pdbx_strand_id
1 'polypeptide(L)'
;MPKILLFIFIPFLFVSCGPRNSAFTYFEKKDIETRGVQFTKKIDILKENEVDIIFMATYLNKIDMKISDTKNEVFLISTFFTNNEIQSIRENNYKFLLNGKEAIWIEKIEKNDERFKELMLKNYWGN
;
A
#
# COMPACT_ATOMS: atom_id res chain seq x y z
N MET A 1 -3.19 -62.01 -6.10
CA MET A 1 -3.92 -61.26 -5.05
C MET A 1 -3.27 -59.94 -4.61
N PRO A 2 -2.01 -59.60 -4.88
CA PRO A 2 -1.48 -58.28 -4.48
C PRO A 2 -1.89 -57.10 -5.38
N LYS A 3 -2.47 -57.36 -6.56
CA LYS A 3 -2.82 -56.30 -7.53
C LYS A 3 -4.07 -55.50 -7.19
N ILE A 4 -4.94 -55.99 -6.34
CA ILE A 4 -6.18 -55.30 -5.92
C ILE A 4 -5.91 -54.28 -4.83
N LEU A 5 -4.90 -54.49 -3.99
CA LEU A 5 -4.55 -53.58 -2.91
C LEU A 5 -3.95 -52.27 -3.42
N LEU A 6 -3.28 -52.33 -4.57
CA LEU A 6 -2.65 -51.14 -5.19
C LEU A 6 -3.70 -50.16 -5.78
N PHE A 7 -4.83 -50.70 -6.22
CA PHE A 7 -5.88 -49.89 -6.86
C PHE A 7 -6.74 -49.10 -5.85
N ILE A 8 -6.77 -49.55 -4.60
CA ILE A 8 -7.55 -48.86 -3.53
C ILE A 8 -6.77 -47.66 -2.99
N PHE A 9 -5.45 -47.62 -3.13
CA PHE A 9 -4.61 -46.54 -2.61
C PHE A 9 -4.55 -45.28 -3.53
N ILE A 10 -4.85 -45.44 -4.81
CA ILE A 10 -4.75 -44.37 -5.81
C ILE A 10 -5.86 -43.31 -5.64
N PRO A 11 -7.13 -43.62 -5.34
CA PRO A 11 -8.15 -42.57 -5.19
C PRO A 11 -8.00 -41.69 -3.95
N PHE A 12 -7.22 -42.13 -2.93
CA PHE A 12 -7.00 -41.36 -1.71
C PHE A 12 -6.05 -40.16 -1.90
N LEU A 13 -5.28 -40.12 -2.99
CA LEU A 13 -4.34 -39.04 -3.27
C LEU A 13 -5.01 -37.81 -3.91
N PHE A 14 -6.29 -37.91 -4.33
CA PHE A 14 -7.00 -36.81 -4.99
C PHE A 14 -7.93 -36.02 -4.07
N VAL A 15 -8.05 -36.36 -2.77
CA VAL A 15 -8.95 -35.68 -1.83
C VAL A 15 -8.20 -34.58 -1.04
N SER A 16 -6.96 -34.28 -1.37
CA SER A 16 -6.24 -33.14 -0.77
C SER A 16 -6.51 -31.83 -1.52
N CYS A 17 -7.79 -31.52 -1.76
CA CYS A 17 -8.21 -30.15 -2.03
C CYS A 17 -8.59 -29.49 -0.69
N GLY A 18 -7.59 -29.07 0.05
CA GLY A 18 -7.81 -28.14 1.16
C GLY A 18 -8.40 -26.80 0.68
N PRO A 19 -9.08 -26.06 1.53
CA PRO A 19 -9.73 -24.80 1.13
C PRO A 19 -8.70 -23.84 0.52
N ARG A 20 -8.99 -23.44 -0.68
CA ARG A 20 -8.17 -22.65 -1.64
C ARG A 20 -7.78 -21.26 -1.17
N ASN A 21 -8.10 -20.87 0.09
CA ASN A 21 -8.23 -19.45 0.42
C ASN A 21 -7.15 -18.86 1.34
N SER A 22 -6.39 -19.64 2.12
CA SER A 22 -5.52 -19.01 3.13
C SER A 22 -4.13 -18.66 2.61
N ALA A 23 -3.50 -19.53 1.83
CA ALA A 23 -2.14 -19.30 1.34
C ALA A 23 -2.10 -18.25 0.23
N PHE A 24 -3.03 -18.31 -0.74
CA PHE A 24 -3.10 -17.33 -1.81
C PHE A 24 -3.43 -15.93 -1.30
N THR A 25 -4.36 -15.79 -0.37
CA THR A 25 -4.69 -14.50 0.25
C THR A 25 -3.49 -13.93 1.02
N TYR A 26 -2.69 -14.78 1.65
CA TYR A 26 -1.47 -14.35 2.34
C TYR A 26 -0.40 -13.87 1.35
N PHE A 27 -0.22 -14.55 0.23
CA PHE A 27 0.72 -14.13 -0.82
C PHE A 27 0.29 -12.85 -1.51
N GLU A 28 -1.00 -12.67 -1.79
CA GLU A 28 -1.54 -11.43 -2.36
C GLU A 28 -1.32 -10.24 -1.43
N LYS A 29 -1.59 -10.38 -0.14
CA LYS A 29 -1.34 -9.33 0.86
C LYS A 29 0.12 -8.94 0.92
N LYS A 30 1.02 -9.92 0.96
CA LYS A 30 2.46 -9.67 0.95
C LYS A 30 2.92 -9.00 -0.34
N ASP A 31 2.28 -9.29 -1.46
CA ASP A 31 2.58 -8.65 -2.74
C ASP A 31 2.20 -7.16 -2.74
N ILE A 32 1.02 -6.80 -2.23
CA ILE A 32 0.58 -5.40 -2.08
C ILE A 32 1.52 -4.61 -1.17
N GLU A 33 1.89 -5.17 -0.01
CA GLU A 33 2.87 -4.56 0.90
C GLU A 33 4.23 -4.35 0.21
N THR A 34 4.73 -5.36 -0.49
CA THR A 34 6.01 -5.30 -1.19
C THR A 34 5.98 -4.25 -2.30
N ARG A 35 4.92 -4.21 -3.10
CA ARG A 35 4.73 -3.18 -4.12
C ARG A 35 4.58 -1.80 -3.51
N GLY A 36 3.87 -1.69 -2.38
CA GLY A 36 3.77 -0.45 -1.63
C GLY A 36 5.14 0.14 -1.33
N VAL A 37 6.06 -0.66 -0.79
CA VAL A 37 7.43 -0.23 -0.52
C VAL A 37 8.19 0.14 -1.81
N GLN A 38 8.08 -0.67 -2.86
CA GLN A 38 8.78 -0.43 -4.13
C GLN A 38 8.36 0.87 -4.82
N PHE A 39 7.07 1.22 -4.72
CA PHE A 39 6.51 2.41 -5.37
C PHE A 39 6.33 3.59 -4.41
N THR A 40 6.96 3.55 -3.24
CA THR A 40 7.02 4.65 -2.29
C THR A 40 8.36 5.37 -2.38
N LYS A 41 8.31 6.69 -2.45
CA LYS A 41 9.47 7.58 -2.30
C LYS A 41 9.32 8.38 -1.03
N LYS A 42 10.41 8.42 -0.24
CA LYS A 42 10.55 9.29 0.93
C LYS A 42 11.53 10.39 0.59
N ILE A 43 11.21 11.61 0.96
CA ILE A 43 12.05 12.79 0.80
C ILE A 43 11.97 13.60 2.08
N ASP A 44 13.11 14.05 2.57
CA ASP A 44 13.21 15.00 3.65
C ASP A 44 13.38 16.41 3.05
N ILE A 45 12.43 17.29 3.32
CA ILE A 45 12.45 18.68 2.86
C ILE A 45 13.13 19.50 3.95
N LEU A 46 14.22 20.17 3.58
CA LEU A 46 15.04 20.94 4.48
C LEU A 46 14.65 22.42 4.45
N LYS A 47 14.65 23.04 5.62
CA LYS A 47 14.60 24.48 5.81
C LYS A 47 15.74 24.87 6.77
N GLU A 48 16.59 25.81 6.34
CA GLU A 48 17.74 26.26 7.14
C GLU A 48 18.70 25.12 7.60
N ASN A 49 18.86 24.08 6.74
CA ASN A 49 19.63 22.85 6.99
C ASN A 49 19.01 21.88 8.01
N GLU A 50 17.81 22.11 8.50
CA GLU A 50 17.07 21.17 9.33
C GLU A 50 15.92 20.53 8.55
N VAL A 51 15.53 19.33 8.93
CA VAL A 51 14.38 18.65 8.32
C VAL A 51 13.11 19.36 8.78
N ASP A 52 12.42 20.01 7.86
CA ASP A 52 11.17 20.73 8.12
C ASP A 52 9.95 19.83 7.85
N ILE A 53 10.00 19.06 6.76
CA ILE A 53 8.91 18.15 6.38
C ILE A 53 9.50 16.80 5.97
N ILE A 54 8.96 15.73 6.52
CA ILE A 54 9.14 14.38 5.99
C ILE A 54 7.97 14.10 5.05
N PHE A 55 8.30 13.87 3.78
CA PHE A 55 7.32 13.63 2.73
C PHE A 55 7.46 12.22 2.18
N MET A 56 6.34 11.49 2.09
CA MET A 56 6.28 10.18 1.43
C MET A 56 5.17 10.18 0.40
N ALA A 57 5.46 9.64 -0.77
CA ALA A 57 4.49 9.45 -1.83
C ALA A 57 4.55 8.02 -2.36
N THR A 58 3.41 7.34 -2.36
CA THR A 58 3.23 6.00 -2.91
C THR A 58 2.40 6.10 -4.19
N TYR A 59 2.94 5.63 -5.30
CA TYR A 59 2.25 5.63 -6.58
C TYR A 59 1.30 4.45 -6.70
N LEU A 60 -0.01 4.69 -6.62
CA LEU A 60 -1.04 3.66 -6.50
C LEU A 60 -1.36 2.93 -7.80
N ASN A 61 -1.18 3.57 -8.95
CA ASN A 61 -1.52 2.98 -10.25
C ASN A 61 -0.69 1.72 -10.59
N LYS A 62 0.41 1.48 -9.88
CA LYS A 62 1.24 0.28 -10.05
C LYS A 62 1.03 -0.77 -8.97
N ILE A 63 0.18 -0.50 -7.99
CA ILE A 63 0.00 -1.37 -6.82
C ILE A 63 -1.30 -2.15 -6.91
N ASP A 64 -2.44 -1.47 -6.94
CA ASP A 64 -3.75 -2.10 -6.94
C ASP A 64 -4.72 -1.34 -7.86
N MET A 65 -5.30 -2.08 -8.80
CA MET A 65 -6.31 -1.58 -9.74
C MET A 65 -7.62 -1.16 -9.06
N LYS A 66 -7.89 -1.62 -7.84
CA LYS A 66 -9.10 -1.25 -7.08
C LYS A 66 -9.00 0.15 -6.45
N ILE A 67 -7.77 0.59 -6.18
CA ILE A 67 -7.49 1.88 -5.55
C ILE A 67 -7.08 2.92 -6.60
N SER A 68 -6.53 2.46 -7.73
CA SER A 68 -6.05 3.31 -8.81
C SER A 68 -7.15 3.68 -9.80
N ASP A 69 -6.96 4.82 -10.44
CA ASP A 69 -7.74 5.24 -11.60
C ASP A 69 -6.91 5.04 -12.87
N THR A 70 -7.51 4.45 -13.91
CA THR A 70 -6.82 4.23 -15.19
C THR A 70 -6.62 5.51 -16.00
N LYS A 71 -7.33 6.58 -15.67
CA LYS A 71 -7.31 7.87 -16.38
C LYS A 71 -6.40 8.90 -15.74
N ASN A 72 -6.19 8.79 -14.43
CA ASN A 72 -5.46 9.77 -13.64
C ASN A 72 -4.31 9.13 -12.86
N GLU A 73 -3.29 9.92 -12.57
CA GLU A 73 -2.22 9.53 -11.67
C GLU A 73 -2.68 9.67 -10.23
N VAL A 74 -2.66 8.58 -9.47
CA VAL A 74 -3.14 8.52 -8.09
C VAL A 74 -1.98 8.23 -7.14
N PHE A 75 -1.86 9.03 -6.10
CA PHE A 75 -0.82 8.91 -5.08
C PHE A 75 -1.45 8.86 -3.69
N LEU A 76 -0.93 7.98 -2.85
CA LEU A 76 -1.12 8.07 -1.41
C LEU A 76 0.04 8.88 -0.84
N ILE A 77 -0.30 10.01 -0.18
CA ILE A 77 0.70 10.95 0.33
C ILE A 77 0.62 11.02 1.85
N SER A 78 1.78 10.96 2.49
CA SER A 78 1.95 11.27 3.90
C SER A 78 2.96 12.40 4.07
N THR A 79 2.65 13.33 4.96
CA THR A 79 3.52 14.41 5.36
C THR A 79 3.60 14.48 6.87
N PHE A 80 4.79 14.75 7.37
CA PHE A 80 5.02 15.03 8.78
C PHE A 80 5.84 16.30 8.92
N PHE A 81 5.27 17.30 9.59
CA PHE A 81 5.92 18.57 9.88
C PHE A 81 6.68 18.43 11.20
N THR A 82 8.01 18.52 11.15
CA THR A 82 8.86 18.24 12.31
C THR A 82 8.80 19.35 13.37
N ASN A 83 8.64 20.59 12.94
CA ASN A 83 8.68 21.78 13.77
C ASN A 83 7.30 22.47 13.92
N ASN A 84 6.22 21.77 13.62
CA ASN A 84 4.89 22.33 13.68
C ASN A 84 3.91 21.33 14.33
N GLU A 85 3.10 21.80 15.27
CA GLU A 85 2.04 21.00 15.87
C GLU A 85 0.90 20.75 14.89
N ILE A 86 0.68 21.68 13.95
CA ILE A 86 -0.34 21.55 12.91
C ILE A 86 0.19 20.65 11.80
N GLN A 87 -0.40 19.46 11.66
CA GLN A 87 -0.02 18.47 10.65
C GLN A 87 -0.87 18.57 9.37
N SER A 88 -1.52 19.68 9.12
CA SER A 88 -2.36 19.93 7.95
C SER A 88 -1.58 20.69 6.87
N ILE A 89 -1.54 20.14 5.66
CA ILE A 89 -0.88 20.76 4.51
C ILE A 89 -1.54 22.08 4.14
N ARG A 90 -2.87 22.13 4.18
CA ARG A 90 -3.63 23.33 3.83
C ARG A 90 -3.41 24.46 4.82
N GLU A 91 -3.43 24.16 6.11
CA GLU A 91 -3.21 25.14 7.18
C GLU A 91 -1.79 25.67 7.19
N ASN A 92 -0.83 24.86 6.73
CA ASN A 92 0.57 25.26 6.53
C ASN A 92 0.83 25.93 5.17
N ASN A 93 -0.21 26.22 4.38
CA ASN A 93 -0.12 26.88 3.07
C ASN A 93 0.69 26.14 1.99
N TYR A 94 0.79 24.82 2.09
CA TYR A 94 1.43 24.00 1.05
C TYR A 94 0.42 23.49 0.03
N LYS A 95 0.90 23.27 -1.19
CA LYS A 95 0.14 22.70 -2.30
C LYS A 95 0.88 21.52 -2.91
N PHE A 96 0.13 20.55 -3.43
CA PHE A 96 0.69 19.47 -4.22
C PHE A 96 0.66 19.80 -5.71
N LEU A 97 1.81 19.71 -6.34
CA LEU A 97 1.95 19.87 -7.77
C LEU A 97 2.65 18.63 -8.35
N LEU A 98 2.13 18.11 -9.44
CA LEU A 98 2.78 17.10 -10.26
C LEU A 98 3.12 17.73 -11.62
N ASN A 99 4.42 17.89 -11.91
CA ASN A 99 4.87 18.56 -13.14
C ASN A 99 4.23 19.96 -13.35
N GLY A 100 4.09 20.71 -12.27
CA GLY A 100 3.50 22.06 -12.31
C GLY A 100 1.96 22.13 -12.35
N LYS A 101 1.28 20.98 -12.36
CA LYS A 101 -0.18 20.89 -12.35
C LYS A 101 -0.68 20.60 -10.94
N GLU A 102 -1.70 21.31 -10.50
CA GLU A 102 -2.35 21.04 -9.21
C GLU A 102 -3.14 19.74 -9.26
N ALA A 103 -3.29 19.10 -8.08
CA ALA A 103 -4.16 17.94 -7.93
C ALA A 103 -5.61 18.30 -8.23
N ILE A 104 -6.28 17.52 -9.07
CA ILE A 104 -7.70 17.70 -9.40
C ILE A 104 -8.61 17.25 -8.27
N TRP A 105 -8.10 16.42 -7.36
CA TRP A 105 -8.83 15.85 -6.24
C TRP A 105 -7.87 15.49 -5.10
N ILE A 106 -8.26 15.76 -3.89
CA ILE A 106 -7.53 15.42 -2.65
C ILE A 106 -8.55 14.98 -1.61
N GLU A 107 -8.34 13.77 -1.08
CA GLU A 107 -9.11 13.22 0.03
C GLU A 107 -8.19 12.98 1.23
N LYS A 108 -8.65 13.34 2.42
CA LYS A 108 -7.97 12.95 3.66
C LYS A 108 -8.33 11.51 3.99
N ILE A 109 -7.31 10.67 4.16
CA ILE A 109 -7.46 9.26 4.49
C ILE A 109 -7.21 9.06 5.98
N GLU A 110 -8.11 8.35 6.65
CA GLU A 110 -7.94 7.95 8.04
C GLU A 110 -7.11 6.65 8.13
N LYS A 111 -6.38 6.49 9.25
CA LYS A 111 -5.45 5.33 9.46
C LYS A 111 -6.14 3.96 9.38
N ASN A 112 -7.43 3.91 9.64
CA ASN A 112 -8.25 2.70 9.63
C ASN A 112 -9.04 2.50 8.33
N ASP A 113 -8.76 3.28 7.30
CA ASP A 113 -9.42 3.12 6.00
C ASP A 113 -9.05 1.76 5.39
N GLU A 114 -10.07 0.91 5.22
CA GLU A 114 -9.91 -0.46 4.71
C GLU A 114 -9.30 -0.52 3.30
N ARG A 115 -9.45 0.53 2.50
CA ARG A 115 -8.87 0.61 1.15
C ARG A 115 -7.34 0.62 1.17
N PHE A 116 -6.75 1.20 2.23
CA PHE A 116 -5.32 1.45 2.34
C PHE A 116 -4.65 0.67 3.47
N LYS A 117 -5.41 -0.12 4.22
CA LYS A 117 -4.93 -0.84 5.40
C LYS A 117 -3.68 -1.69 5.15
N GLU A 118 -3.60 -2.34 3.99
CA GLU A 118 -2.46 -3.17 3.61
C GLU A 118 -1.24 -2.34 3.19
N LEU A 119 -1.45 -1.11 2.74
CA LEU A 119 -0.39 -0.17 2.36
C LEU A 119 0.12 0.64 3.56
N MET A 120 -0.74 0.88 4.54
CA MET A 120 -0.41 1.62 5.76
C MET A 120 0.29 0.71 6.77
N LEU A 121 1.53 0.31 6.46
CA LEU A 121 2.37 -0.44 7.38
C LEU A 121 2.65 0.39 8.62
N LYS A 122 2.50 -0.22 9.80
CA LYS A 122 2.65 0.43 11.11
C LYS A 122 3.96 1.23 11.28
N ASN A 123 4.99 0.87 10.54
CA ASN A 123 6.33 1.47 10.65
C ASN A 123 6.63 2.54 9.60
N TYR A 124 5.81 2.67 8.54
CA TYR A 124 6.06 3.60 7.44
C TYR A 124 5.25 4.89 7.54
N TRP A 125 4.03 4.81 8.06
CA TRP A 125 3.07 5.90 8.01
C TRP A 125 2.87 6.59 9.35
N GLY A 126 3.77 6.32 10.30
CA GLY A 126 3.80 6.97 11.60
C GLY A 126 2.56 6.68 12.47
N ASN A 127 2.74 6.79 13.75
CA ASN A 127 1.66 6.67 14.73
C ASN A 127 0.70 7.86 14.64
#